data_5ff3a696740d7e603fad3a9b20e97df5
#
_entry.id   5ff3a696740d7e603fad3a9b20e97df5
#
_cell.length_a   1.000
_cell.length_b   1.000
_cell.length_c   1.000
_cell.angle_alpha   90.00
_cell.angle_beta   90.00
_cell.angle_gamma   90.00
#
_symmetry.space_group_name_H-M   'P 1'
#
loop_
_entity.id
_entity.type
_entity.pdbx_description
1 polymer ?
#
loop_
_entity_poly.entity_id
_entity_poly.type
_entity_poly.pdbx_seq_one_letter_code
_entity_poly.pdbx_strand_id
1 'polypeptide(L)'
;MKRIYLIALAAILLTTAVSAQRPVRFRNETVDTTRITTALIELDKKKKPMPQLLVSEAGKMFISTPYAAGTLEESPEMLTVDTEHLDCTTFVEMATAMAITVANRRTSWRDYVYNLQQLRYRGGNVDGYASRLHYISDWIVDNSHRGLLQEVTDRIGHADYAVKTLDYMTSHRASYPALADSANFAGVKNAEIGYVSHGFPYIKPQNIKNSDIREGDIIASV
;
A
#
# COMPACT_ATOMS: atom_id res chain seq x y z
N MET A 1 26.13 -67.26 -9.89
CA MET A 1 26.44 -65.83 -9.68
C MET A 1 25.14 -65.08 -9.59
N LYS A 2 24.73 -64.66 -8.38
CA LYS A 2 23.50 -63.91 -8.14
C LYS A 2 23.85 -62.39 -8.15
N ARG A 3 23.29 -61.64 -9.09
CA ARG A 3 23.43 -60.16 -9.15
C ARG A 3 22.42 -59.54 -8.19
N ILE A 4 22.91 -58.84 -7.16
CA ILE A 4 22.13 -58.06 -6.23
C ILE A 4 21.98 -56.65 -6.85
N TYR A 5 20.76 -56.23 -7.20
CA TYR A 5 20.49 -54.87 -7.61
C TYR A 5 20.18 -54.05 -6.37
N LEU A 6 21.04 -53.09 -6.05
CA LEU A 6 20.77 -52.06 -5.04
C LEU A 6 19.86 -50.99 -5.69
N ILE A 7 18.62 -50.92 -5.27
CA ILE A 7 17.74 -49.81 -5.62
C ILE A 7 17.96 -48.69 -4.61
N ALA A 8 18.65 -47.65 -5.01
CA ALA A 8 18.80 -46.45 -4.23
C ALA A 8 17.48 -45.64 -4.32
N LEU A 9 16.69 -45.63 -3.24
CA LEU A 9 15.49 -44.81 -3.12
C LEU A 9 15.94 -43.39 -2.79
N ALA A 10 16.01 -42.52 -3.80
CA ALA A 10 16.24 -41.10 -3.59
C ALA A 10 14.92 -40.44 -3.05
N ALA A 11 14.84 -40.22 -1.76
CA ALA A 11 13.78 -39.44 -1.14
C ALA A 11 13.98 -37.99 -1.51
N ILE A 12 13.20 -37.48 -2.49
CA ILE A 12 13.11 -36.04 -2.82
C ILE A 12 12.28 -35.40 -1.71
N LEU A 13 12.97 -34.80 -0.74
CA LEU A 13 12.36 -33.88 0.21
C LEU A 13 11.92 -32.62 -0.56
N LEU A 14 10.68 -32.59 -1.05
CA LEU A 14 10.01 -31.35 -1.44
C LEU A 14 9.78 -30.53 -0.17
N THR A 15 10.73 -29.67 0.15
CA THR A 15 10.49 -28.57 1.08
C THR A 15 9.53 -27.59 0.40
N THR A 16 8.23 -27.77 0.61
CA THR A 16 7.27 -26.70 0.35
C THR A 16 7.66 -25.55 1.27
N ALA A 17 8.29 -24.52 0.70
CA ALA A 17 8.44 -23.26 1.38
C ALA A 17 7.03 -22.73 1.65
N VAL A 18 6.48 -23.05 2.82
CA VAL A 18 5.32 -22.34 3.35
C VAL A 18 5.81 -20.92 3.49
N SER A 19 5.40 -20.05 2.58
CA SER A 19 5.58 -18.62 2.74
C SER A 19 4.84 -18.25 4.03
N ALA A 20 5.59 -18.22 5.13
CA ALA A 20 5.05 -17.78 6.40
C ALA A 20 4.60 -16.33 6.19
N GLN A 21 3.29 -16.13 6.15
CA GLN A 21 2.73 -14.78 6.10
C GLN A 21 3.32 -14.03 7.28
N ARG A 22 4.04 -12.92 7.00
CA ARG A 22 4.67 -12.14 8.06
C ARG A 22 3.58 -11.70 9.05
N PRO A 23 3.88 -11.62 10.35
CA PRO A 23 2.88 -11.27 11.34
C PRO A 23 2.30 -9.88 11.02
N VAL A 24 0.98 -9.77 11.10
CA VAL A 24 0.23 -8.53 10.94
C VAL A 24 -0.08 -8.00 12.33
N ARG A 25 0.11 -6.70 12.51
CA ARG A 25 -0.28 -6.01 13.74
C ARG A 25 -1.68 -5.45 13.58
N PHE A 26 -2.64 -6.01 14.26
CA PHE A 26 -3.98 -5.43 14.38
C PHE A 26 -4.05 -4.56 15.64
N ARG A 27 -4.70 -3.40 15.56
CA ARG A 27 -5.01 -2.62 16.75
C ARG A 27 -6.01 -3.36 17.65
N ASN A 28 -7.02 -3.91 17.01
CA ASN A 28 -7.98 -4.81 17.65
C ASN A 28 -8.35 -5.89 16.62
N GLU A 29 -7.70 -7.05 16.73
CA GLU A 29 -7.85 -8.11 15.71
C GLU A 29 -9.30 -8.51 15.46
N THR A 30 -10.09 -8.66 16.51
CA THR A 30 -11.50 -9.05 16.36
C THR A 30 -12.32 -7.96 15.68
N VAL A 31 -12.15 -6.71 16.07
CA VAL A 31 -12.88 -5.58 15.49
C VAL A 31 -12.43 -5.36 14.05
N ASP A 32 -11.12 -5.27 13.81
CA ASP A 32 -10.56 -4.99 12.49
C ASP A 32 -10.94 -6.06 11.47
N THR A 33 -10.75 -7.35 11.79
CA THR A 33 -11.06 -8.45 10.87
C THR A 33 -12.55 -8.56 10.60
N THR A 34 -13.41 -8.28 11.58
CA THR A 34 -14.86 -8.26 11.42
C THR A 34 -15.31 -7.11 10.55
N ARG A 35 -14.84 -5.88 10.82
CA ARG A 35 -15.18 -4.69 10.03
C ARG A 35 -14.73 -4.84 8.58
N ILE A 36 -13.50 -5.30 8.35
CA ILE A 36 -12.97 -5.54 7.02
C ILE A 36 -13.82 -6.56 6.27
N THR A 37 -14.07 -7.72 6.89
CA THR A 37 -14.85 -8.79 6.24
C THR A 37 -16.26 -8.32 5.89
N THR A 38 -16.93 -7.62 6.81
CA THR A 38 -18.26 -7.05 6.58
C THR A 38 -18.23 -6.04 5.45
N ALA A 39 -17.27 -5.12 5.46
CA ALA A 39 -17.14 -4.11 4.40
C ALA A 39 -16.88 -4.75 3.02
N LEU A 40 -16.02 -5.76 2.94
CA LEU A 40 -15.74 -6.48 1.68
C LEU A 40 -17.00 -7.18 1.13
N ILE A 41 -17.78 -7.82 1.99
CA ILE A 41 -19.04 -8.47 1.58
C ILE A 41 -20.06 -7.43 1.08
N GLU A 42 -20.20 -6.30 1.78
CA GLU A 42 -21.09 -5.22 1.35
C GLU A 42 -20.62 -4.55 0.05
N LEU A 43 -19.32 -4.38 -0.12
CA LEU A 43 -18.72 -3.82 -1.32
C LEU A 43 -18.92 -4.75 -2.54
N ASP A 44 -18.78 -6.05 -2.37
CA ASP A 44 -19.03 -7.05 -3.44
C ASP A 44 -20.47 -7.01 -3.94
N LYS A 45 -21.45 -6.75 -3.07
CA LYS A 45 -22.86 -6.58 -3.44
C LYS A 45 -23.11 -5.38 -4.35
N LYS A 46 -22.23 -4.36 -4.34
CA LYS A 46 -22.37 -3.15 -5.15
C LYS A 46 -22.23 -3.41 -6.66
N LYS A 47 -21.56 -4.50 -7.06
CA LYS A 47 -21.38 -4.95 -8.45
C LYS A 47 -20.98 -3.83 -9.41
N LYS A 48 -20.05 -2.96 -8.98
CA LYS A 48 -19.59 -1.84 -9.79
C LYS A 48 -18.82 -2.34 -11.01
N PRO A 49 -19.08 -1.79 -12.20
CA PRO A 49 -18.44 -2.27 -13.44
C PRO A 49 -16.95 -1.93 -13.54
N MET A 50 -16.48 -0.94 -12.80
CA MET A 50 -15.10 -0.47 -12.82
C MET A 50 -14.49 -0.45 -11.42
N PRO A 51 -13.24 -0.95 -11.26
CA PRO A 51 -12.58 -1.02 -9.94
C PRO A 51 -12.47 0.31 -9.22
N GLN A 52 -12.24 1.44 -9.92
CA GLN A 52 -12.15 2.75 -9.30
C GLN A 52 -13.43 3.16 -8.55
N LEU A 53 -14.60 2.76 -9.03
CA LEU A 53 -15.86 3.02 -8.34
C LEU A 53 -15.98 2.26 -7.01
N LEU A 54 -15.27 1.11 -6.90
CA LEU A 54 -15.18 0.39 -5.63
C LEU A 54 -14.33 1.15 -4.61
N VAL A 55 -13.33 1.94 -5.04
CA VAL A 55 -12.55 2.80 -4.13
C VAL A 55 -13.44 3.85 -3.49
N SER A 56 -14.27 4.54 -4.29
CA SER A 56 -15.26 5.50 -3.79
C SER A 56 -16.27 4.86 -2.82
N GLU A 57 -16.82 3.72 -3.18
CA GLU A 57 -17.80 3.01 -2.32
C GLU A 57 -17.15 2.53 -1.01
N ALA A 58 -15.92 2.01 -1.05
CA ALA A 58 -15.18 1.63 0.15
C ALA A 58 -14.91 2.86 1.04
N GLY A 59 -14.45 3.97 0.46
CA GLY A 59 -14.24 5.21 1.20
C GLY A 59 -15.49 5.70 1.90
N LYS A 60 -16.66 5.64 1.25
CA LYS A 60 -17.95 6.04 1.86
C LYS A 60 -18.29 5.23 3.12
N MET A 61 -17.84 3.98 3.21
CA MET A 61 -18.11 3.14 4.39
C MET A 61 -17.31 3.58 5.62
N PHE A 62 -16.21 4.32 5.44
CA PHE A 62 -15.28 4.72 6.50
C PHE A 62 -15.12 6.24 6.67
N ILE A 63 -15.94 7.04 6.00
CA ILE A 63 -15.83 8.51 5.99
C ILE A 63 -15.95 9.15 7.39
N SER A 64 -16.63 8.49 8.32
CA SER A 64 -16.80 8.96 9.70
C SER A 64 -15.79 8.38 10.68
N THR A 65 -14.79 7.63 10.21
CA THR A 65 -13.74 7.09 11.08
C THR A 65 -12.91 8.23 11.67
N PRO A 66 -12.66 8.26 12.99
CA PRO A 66 -11.84 9.28 13.63
C PRO A 66 -10.46 9.43 13.00
N TYR A 67 -10.01 10.68 12.84
CA TYR A 67 -8.67 10.96 12.36
C TYR A 67 -7.62 10.74 13.46
N ALA A 68 -6.56 10.01 13.15
CA ALA A 68 -5.38 9.91 14.00
C ALA A 68 -4.11 9.78 13.13
N ALA A 69 -3.16 10.70 13.35
CA ALA A 69 -1.86 10.65 12.71
C ALA A 69 -0.91 9.67 13.43
N GLY A 70 0.08 9.15 12.69
CA GLY A 70 1.18 8.37 13.28
C GLY A 70 0.80 6.96 13.75
N THR A 71 -0.32 6.42 13.30
CA THR A 71 -0.78 5.08 13.68
C THR A 71 0.13 3.95 13.20
N LEU A 72 1.07 4.26 12.29
CA LEU A 72 2.03 3.31 11.72
C LEU A 72 3.42 3.42 12.36
N GLU A 73 3.65 4.36 13.29
CA GLU A 73 4.98 4.66 13.84
C GLU A 73 5.32 3.79 15.06
N GLU A 74 5.32 2.46 14.84
CA GLU A 74 5.66 1.47 15.86
C GLU A 74 6.84 0.58 15.44
N SER A 75 7.64 0.16 16.42
CA SER A 75 8.77 -0.74 16.24
C SER A 75 8.47 -2.13 16.83
N PRO A 76 8.90 -3.22 16.18
CA PRO A 76 9.49 -3.28 14.85
C PRO A 76 8.47 -2.95 13.76
N GLU A 77 8.96 -2.56 12.55
CA GLU A 77 8.10 -2.32 11.39
C GLU A 77 7.32 -3.58 11.03
N MET A 78 6.01 -3.44 10.99
CA MET A 78 5.08 -4.51 10.64
C MET A 78 3.89 -3.93 9.87
N LEU A 79 3.25 -4.75 9.05
CA LEU A 79 1.98 -4.34 8.46
C LEU A 79 0.95 -4.12 9.56
N THR A 80 0.65 -2.86 9.84
CA THR A 80 -0.32 -2.46 10.86
C THR A 80 -1.69 -2.20 10.21
N VAL A 81 -2.73 -2.73 10.84
CA VAL A 81 -4.13 -2.54 10.47
C VAL A 81 -4.85 -1.89 11.63
N ASP A 82 -5.50 -0.77 11.37
CA ASP A 82 -6.39 -0.06 12.27
C ASP A 82 -7.60 0.41 11.45
N THR A 83 -8.79 -0.06 11.78
CA THR A 83 -10.03 0.37 11.11
C THR A 83 -10.80 1.40 11.94
N GLU A 84 -10.34 1.69 13.14
CA GLU A 84 -11.00 2.61 14.08
C GLU A 84 -10.39 4.01 14.04
N HIS A 85 -9.13 4.14 13.55
CA HIS A 85 -8.44 5.42 13.41
C HIS A 85 -7.67 5.47 12.09
N LEU A 86 -7.88 6.51 11.31
CA LEU A 86 -7.27 6.66 9.99
C LEU A 86 -6.71 8.07 9.81
N ASP A 87 -5.61 8.19 9.11
CA ASP A 87 -5.17 9.43 8.48
C ASP A 87 -5.50 9.40 6.97
N CYS A 88 -5.13 10.46 6.24
CA CYS A 88 -5.42 10.53 4.79
C CYS A 88 -4.77 9.40 4.00
N THR A 89 -3.56 8.97 4.36
CA THR A 89 -2.84 7.91 3.66
C THR A 89 -3.45 6.55 3.97
N THR A 90 -3.61 6.22 5.25
CA THR A 90 -4.17 4.93 5.67
C THR A 90 -5.62 4.76 5.22
N PHE A 91 -6.41 5.84 5.15
CA PHE A 91 -7.75 5.83 4.58
C PHE A 91 -7.74 5.45 3.08
N VAL A 92 -6.88 6.09 2.28
CA VAL A 92 -6.77 5.82 0.85
C VAL A 92 -6.25 4.40 0.60
N GLU A 93 -5.22 3.98 1.34
CA GLU A 93 -4.69 2.61 1.25
C GLU A 93 -5.74 1.56 1.58
N MET A 94 -6.51 1.78 2.64
CA MET A 94 -7.59 0.88 3.05
C MET A 94 -8.67 0.77 1.98
N ALA A 95 -9.17 1.90 1.48
CA ALA A 95 -10.22 1.91 0.46
C ALA A 95 -9.73 1.25 -0.83
N THR A 96 -8.49 1.52 -1.24
CA THR A 96 -7.88 0.94 -2.44
C THR A 96 -7.64 -0.56 -2.28
N ALA A 97 -7.13 -1.01 -1.13
CA ALA A 97 -6.94 -2.44 -0.86
C ALA A 97 -8.26 -3.23 -0.87
N MET A 98 -9.33 -2.65 -0.31
CA MET A 98 -10.67 -3.25 -0.38
C MET A 98 -11.17 -3.34 -1.82
N ALA A 99 -11.01 -2.28 -2.60
CA ALA A 99 -11.41 -2.25 -4.01
C ALA A 99 -10.67 -3.33 -4.83
N ILE A 100 -9.36 -3.45 -4.67
CA ILE A 100 -8.55 -4.48 -5.33
C ILE A 100 -9.02 -5.88 -4.89
N THR A 101 -9.28 -6.07 -3.60
CA THR A 101 -9.72 -7.37 -3.06
C THR A 101 -11.03 -7.82 -3.72
N VAL A 102 -12.01 -6.93 -3.78
CA VAL A 102 -13.32 -7.24 -4.38
C VAL A 102 -13.24 -7.35 -5.90
N ALA A 103 -12.45 -6.52 -6.57
CA ALA A 103 -12.21 -6.63 -8.01
C ALA A 103 -11.63 -8.01 -8.39
N ASN A 104 -10.82 -8.59 -7.53
CA ASN A 104 -10.27 -9.94 -7.65
C ASN A 104 -11.25 -11.06 -7.20
N ARG A 105 -12.52 -10.73 -6.96
CA ARG A 105 -13.55 -11.69 -6.51
C ARG A 105 -13.21 -12.34 -5.15
N ARG A 106 -12.61 -11.58 -4.25
CA ARG A 106 -12.25 -12.01 -2.90
C ARG A 106 -12.98 -11.15 -1.87
N THR A 107 -13.31 -11.75 -0.72
CA THR A 107 -14.00 -11.09 0.40
C THR A 107 -13.42 -11.45 1.76
N SER A 108 -12.23 -12.06 1.78
CA SER A 108 -11.53 -12.41 3.02
C SER A 108 -10.68 -11.26 3.50
N TRP A 109 -10.67 -11.01 4.82
CA TRP A 109 -9.74 -10.07 5.42
C TRP A 109 -8.26 -10.44 5.16
N ARG A 110 -7.94 -11.71 4.94
CA ARG A 110 -6.58 -12.15 4.59
C ARG A 110 -6.16 -11.67 3.20
N ASP A 111 -7.06 -11.72 2.23
CA ASP A 111 -6.81 -11.19 0.88
C ASP A 111 -6.67 -9.66 0.93
N TYR A 112 -7.46 -8.98 1.77
CA TYR A 112 -7.32 -7.54 2.01
C TYR A 112 -5.94 -7.20 2.59
N VAL A 113 -5.50 -7.90 3.63
CA VAL A 113 -4.20 -7.70 4.26
C VAL A 113 -3.06 -7.89 3.25
N TYR A 114 -3.15 -8.90 2.40
CA TYR A 114 -2.21 -9.09 1.30
C TYR A 114 -2.18 -7.87 0.37
N ASN A 115 -3.33 -7.39 -0.09
CA ASN A 115 -3.41 -6.23 -0.98
C ASN A 115 -2.96 -4.93 -0.31
N LEU A 116 -3.25 -4.74 0.98
CA LEU A 116 -2.76 -3.61 1.75
C LEU A 116 -1.23 -3.62 1.85
N GLN A 117 -0.63 -4.77 2.10
CA GLN A 117 0.83 -4.91 2.09
C GLN A 117 1.42 -4.54 0.73
N GLN A 118 0.80 -5.03 -0.35
CA GLN A 118 1.24 -4.70 -1.71
C GLN A 118 1.22 -3.19 -1.97
N LEU A 119 0.24 -2.46 -1.45
CA LEU A 119 0.12 -1.00 -1.64
C LEU A 119 1.09 -0.19 -0.78
N ARG A 120 1.30 -0.60 0.48
CA ARG A 120 2.01 0.19 1.50
C ARG A 120 3.52 0.07 1.44
N TYR A 121 4.02 -1.06 0.95
CA TYR A 121 5.46 -1.35 0.99
C TYR A 121 6.06 -1.44 -0.39
N ARG A 122 7.28 -0.95 -0.52
CA ARG A 122 8.07 -0.98 -1.75
C ARG A 122 8.18 -2.41 -2.30
N GLY A 123 7.79 -2.58 -3.57
CA GLY A 123 7.72 -3.89 -4.18
C GLY A 123 6.79 -4.89 -3.46
N GLY A 124 5.91 -4.40 -2.56
CA GLY A 124 4.99 -5.24 -1.78
C GLY A 124 5.63 -6.01 -0.62
N ASN A 125 6.85 -5.68 -0.23
CA ASN A 125 7.58 -6.43 0.79
C ASN A 125 7.86 -5.62 2.05
N VAL A 126 7.47 -6.15 3.22
CA VAL A 126 7.86 -5.58 4.52
C VAL A 126 9.31 -5.96 4.79
N ASP A 127 10.22 -5.01 4.78
CA ASP A 127 11.64 -5.20 5.06
C ASP A 127 12.22 -4.02 5.85
N GLY A 128 11.75 -3.88 7.09
CA GLY A 128 12.10 -2.76 7.96
C GLY A 128 11.43 -1.44 7.56
N TYR A 129 11.70 -0.41 8.36
CA TYR A 129 11.05 0.91 8.27
C TYR A 129 11.17 1.55 6.88
N ALA A 130 12.34 1.47 6.25
CA ALA A 130 12.59 2.09 4.94
C ALA A 130 11.87 1.42 3.76
N SER A 131 11.31 0.23 3.96
CA SER A 131 10.51 -0.43 2.93
C SER A 131 9.09 0.15 2.80
N ARG A 132 8.59 0.82 3.84
CA ARG A 132 7.31 1.53 3.77
C ARG A 132 7.43 2.73 2.83
N LEU A 133 6.41 2.96 2.02
CA LEU A 133 6.36 4.07 1.07
C LEU A 133 5.91 5.35 1.82
N HIS A 134 6.88 6.05 2.42
CA HIS A 134 6.63 7.20 3.28
C HIS A 134 6.17 8.45 2.53
N TYR A 135 6.59 8.61 1.28
CA TYR A 135 6.23 9.75 0.44
C TYR A 135 5.11 9.37 -0.52
N ILE A 136 4.07 10.19 -0.60
CA ILE A 136 2.93 9.90 -1.48
C ILE A 136 3.34 9.83 -2.95
N SER A 137 4.30 10.64 -3.37
CA SER A 137 4.83 10.60 -4.73
C SER A 137 5.55 9.28 -5.03
N ASP A 138 6.33 8.76 -4.09
CA ASP A 138 6.99 7.46 -4.18
C ASP A 138 5.96 6.30 -4.16
N TRP A 139 4.92 6.45 -3.32
CA TRP A 139 3.79 5.51 -3.28
C TRP A 139 3.05 5.43 -4.63
N ILE A 140 2.82 6.57 -5.30
CA ILE A 140 2.20 6.61 -6.62
C ILE A 140 3.09 5.91 -7.65
N VAL A 141 4.39 6.23 -7.68
CA VAL A 141 5.34 5.67 -8.65
C VAL A 141 5.48 4.16 -8.48
N ASP A 142 5.74 3.66 -7.27
CA ASP A 142 5.90 2.22 -7.02
C ASP A 142 4.63 1.44 -7.39
N ASN A 143 3.47 1.92 -6.94
CA ASN A 143 2.20 1.24 -7.21
C ASN A 143 1.79 1.32 -8.69
N SER A 144 2.12 2.41 -9.39
CA SER A 144 1.88 2.53 -10.83
C SER A 144 2.78 1.60 -11.65
N HIS A 145 4.07 1.51 -11.31
CA HIS A 145 4.99 0.59 -11.97
C HIS A 145 4.58 -0.88 -11.81
N ARG A 146 3.98 -1.22 -10.67
CA ARG A 146 3.47 -2.58 -10.42
C ARG A 146 2.06 -2.83 -10.96
N GLY A 147 1.45 -1.83 -11.59
CA GLY A 147 0.11 -1.94 -12.18
C GLY A 147 -1.04 -2.02 -11.17
N LEU A 148 -0.81 -1.62 -9.91
CA LEU A 148 -1.86 -1.54 -8.88
C LEU A 148 -2.68 -0.27 -9.01
N LEU A 149 -2.05 0.80 -9.53
CA LEU A 149 -2.66 2.09 -9.85
C LEU A 149 -2.31 2.49 -11.27
N GLN A 150 -3.00 3.49 -11.78
CA GLN A 150 -2.65 4.15 -13.02
C GLN A 150 -2.53 5.65 -12.76
N GLU A 151 -1.33 6.20 -12.93
CA GLU A 151 -1.13 7.64 -12.95
C GLU A 151 -1.79 8.22 -14.21
N VAL A 152 -2.67 9.20 -14.06
CA VAL A 152 -3.51 9.74 -15.14
C VAL A 152 -3.45 11.26 -15.28
N THR A 153 -2.66 11.94 -14.48
CA THR A 153 -2.60 13.42 -14.42
C THR A 153 -2.39 14.05 -15.80
N ASP A 154 -1.51 13.46 -16.63
CA ASP A 154 -1.26 13.92 -18.01
C ASP A 154 -2.47 13.80 -18.95
N ARG A 155 -3.43 12.96 -18.60
CA ARG A 155 -4.56 12.64 -19.49
C ARG A 155 -5.84 13.39 -19.11
N ILE A 156 -5.92 13.85 -17.85
CA ILE A 156 -7.16 14.40 -17.31
C ILE A 156 -7.20 15.94 -17.30
N GLY A 157 -6.08 16.60 -17.60
CA GLY A 157 -6.04 18.05 -17.59
C GLY A 157 -4.76 18.63 -18.17
N HIS A 158 -4.60 19.95 -18.00
CA HIS A 158 -3.37 20.64 -18.36
C HIS A 158 -2.30 20.39 -17.31
N ALA A 159 -1.52 19.32 -17.49
CA ALA A 159 -0.44 18.97 -16.58
C ALA A 159 0.80 19.81 -16.85
N ASP A 160 1.43 20.26 -15.76
CA ASP A 160 2.79 20.75 -15.71
C ASP A 160 3.68 19.66 -15.09
N TYR A 161 5.00 19.82 -15.19
CA TYR A 161 5.96 18.90 -14.60
C TYR A 161 6.79 19.58 -13.53
N ALA A 162 6.95 18.92 -12.41
CA ALA A 162 7.83 19.34 -11.34
C ALA A 162 8.87 18.27 -11.04
N VAL A 163 10.09 18.72 -10.74
CA VAL A 163 11.13 17.88 -10.13
C VAL A 163 11.30 18.39 -8.71
N LYS A 164 11.02 17.55 -7.73
CA LYS A 164 11.25 17.86 -6.31
C LYS A 164 12.34 16.97 -5.76
N THR A 165 13.22 17.54 -5.00
CA THR A 165 14.12 16.77 -4.13
C THR A 165 13.29 16.26 -2.95
N LEU A 166 13.29 14.95 -2.76
CA LEU A 166 12.74 14.35 -1.55
C LEU A 166 13.87 14.23 -0.54
N ASP A 167 13.79 14.98 0.55
CA ASP A 167 14.78 14.98 1.63
C ASP A 167 14.17 15.36 2.99
N TYR A 168 12.85 15.48 3.03
CA TYR A 168 12.17 16.01 4.22
C TYR A 168 12.42 15.15 5.45
N MET A 169 12.29 13.84 5.36
CA MET A 169 12.47 12.96 6.52
C MET A 169 13.92 12.96 7.01
N THR A 170 14.88 12.87 6.09
CA THR A 170 16.30 12.85 6.48
C THR A 170 16.80 14.22 6.96
N SER A 171 16.29 15.33 6.43
CA SER A 171 16.59 16.68 6.89
C SER A 171 15.89 17.05 8.22
N HIS A 172 14.77 16.36 8.56
CA HIS A 172 14.03 16.55 9.80
C HIS A 172 14.11 15.30 10.70
N ARG A 173 15.25 14.65 10.74
CA ARG A 173 15.49 13.38 11.43
C ARG A 173 14.92 13.31 12.85
N ALA A 174 14.99 14.41 13.61
CA ALA A 174 14.51 14.50 14.98
C ALA A 174 12.99 14.32 15.11
N SER A 175 12.23 14.57 14.04
CA SER A 175 10.78 14.39 13.99
C SER A 175 10.35 12.94 13.74
N TYR A 176 11.30 12.07 13.39
CA TYR A 176 11.05 10.67 13.06
C TYR A 176 11.89 9.76 13.96
N PRO A 177 11.34 9.29 15.10
CA PRO A 177 12.10 8.49 16.08
C PRO A 177 12.76 7.24 15.46
N ALA A 178 12.13 6.60 14.49
CA ALA A 178 12.68 5.44 13.80
C ALA A 178 14.00 5.74 13.05
N LEU A 179 14.24 7.00 12.65
CA LEU A 179 15.48 7.41 12.00
C LEU A 179 16.65 7.60 12.98
N ALA A 180 16.45 7.42 14.28
CA ALA A 180 17.56 7.31 15.24
C ALA A 180 18.43 6.09 14.90
N ASP A 181 17.84 5.03 14.40
CA ASP A 181 18.55 3.85 13.85
C ASP A 181 19.25 4.23 12.54
N SER A 182 20.53 3.86 12.43
CA SER A 182 21.37 4.24 11.29
C SER A 182 20.98 3.47 10.01
N ALA A 183 20.49 2.24 10.12
CA ALA A 183 20.07 1.46 8.96
C ALA A 183 18.77 2.02 8.41
N ASN A 184 17.80 2.38 9.27
CA ASN A 184 16.57 3.05 8.87
C ASN A 184 16.86 4.39 8.18
N PHE A 185 17.76 5.21 8.77
CA PHE A 185 18.17 6.48 8.19
C PHE A 185 18.79 6.29 6.80
N ALA A 186 19.74 5.36 6.67
CA ALA A 186 20.39 5.08 5.39
C ALA A 186 19.39 4.56 4.35
N GLY A 187 18.46 3.69 4.75
CA GLY A 187 17.42 3.16 3.87
C GLY A 187 16.47 4.23 3.36
N VAL A 188 15.98 5.11 4.24
CA VAL A 188 15.11 6.24 3.84
C VAL A 188 15.88 7.21 2.93
N LYS A 189 17.14 7.55 3.25
CA LYS A 189 17.97 8.39 2.40
C LYS A 189 18.19 7.81 1.01
N ASN A 190 18.37 6.50 0.90
CA ASN A 190 18.47 5.83 -0.40
C ASN A 190 17.16 5.92 -1.19
N ALA A 191 16.01 5.79 -0.54
CA ALA A 191 14.71 5.97 -1.18
C ALA A 191 14.52 7.42 -1.68
N GLU A 192 14.89 8.43 -0.88
CA GLU A 192 14.85 9.84 -1.25
C GLU A 192 15.72 10.12 -2.47
N ILE A 193 16.97 9.62 -2.50
CA ILE A 193 17.90 9.79 -3.63
C ILE A 193 17.38 9.10 -4.89
N GLY A 194 16.84 7.88 -4.75
CA GLY A 194 16.31 7.13 -5.87
C GLY A 194 15.14 7.83 -6.57
N TYR A 195 14.39 8.66 -5.84
CA TYR A 195 13.26 9.40 -6.38
C TYR A 195 13.62 10.71 -7.11
N VAL A 196 14.74 11.34 -6.77
CA VAL A 196 15.14 12.68 -7.25
C VAL A 196 15.20 12.79 -8.78
N SER A 197 15.41 11.69 -9.48
CA SER A 197 15.52 11.68 -10.96
C SER A 197 14.18 11.66 -11.71
N HIS A 198 13.06 11.52 -11.00
CA HIS A 198 11.75 11.40 -11.62
C HIS A 198 10.94 12.70 -11.43
N GLY A 199 10.73 13.45 -12.53
CA GLY A 199 9.70 14.46 -12.55
C GLY A 199 8.33 13.81 -12.40
N PHE A 200 7.39 14.52 -11.79
CA PHE A 200 6.00 14.07 -11.71
C PHE A 200 5.07 15.11 -12.32
N PRO A 201 4.02 14.65 -13.02
CA PRO A 201 3.00 15.53 -13.54
C PRO A 201 2.13 16.06 -12.39
N TYR A 202 1.70 17.32 -12.50
CA TYR A 202 0.75 17.91 -11.58
C TYR A 202 -0.17 18.90 -12.29
N ILE A 203 -1.35 19.13 -11.73
CA ILE A 203 -2.30 20.11 -12.21
C ILE A 203 -2.32 21.30 -11.25
N LYS A 204 -2.07 22.50 -11.77
CA LYS A 204 -2.15 23.71 -10.96
C LYS A 204 -3.58 23.91 -10.43
N PRO A 205 -3.76 24.45 -9.20
CA PRO A 205 -5.09 24.64 -8.60
C PRO A 205 -6.09 25.35 -9.50
N GLN A 206 -5.66 26.37 -10.25
CA GLN A 206 -6.53 27.12 -11.18
C GLN A 206 -7.05 26.26 -12.35
N ASN A 207 -6.36 25.18 -12.70
CA ASN A 207 -6.70 24.29 -13.81
C ASN A 207 -7.57 23.10 -13.40
N ILE A 208 -7.74 22.87 -12.10
CA ILE A 208 -8.51 21.71 -11.57
C ILE A 208 -9.96 21.71 -12.11
N LYS A 209 -10.58 22.88 -12.24
CA LYS A 209 -11.96 23.00 -12.75
C LYS A 209 -12.15 22.46 -14.18
N ASN A 210 -11.08 22.43 -14.94
CA ASN A 210 -11.08 22.00 -16.35
C ASN A 210 -10.52 20.56 -16.51
N SER A 211 -10.27 19.89 -15.40
CA SER A 211 -9.71 18.54 -15.40
C SER A 211 -10.83 17.51 -15.38
N ASP A 212 -10.64 16.41 -16.11
CA ASP A 212 -11.59 15.28 -16.17
C ASP A 212 -11.38 14.34 -14.95
N ILE A 213 -11.56 14.90 -13.74
CA ILE A 213 -11.51 14.14 -12.49
C ILE A 213 -12.80 13.35 -12.35
N ARG A 214 -12.68 12.07 -12.06
CA ARG A 214 -13.81 11.13 -11.99
C ARG A 214 -13.97 10.51 -10.61
N GLU A 215 -15.17 10.01 -10.35
CA GLU A 215 -15.43 9.26 -9.11
C GLU A 215 -14.49 8.07 -8.98
N GLY A 216 -13.82 7.98 -7.83
CA GLY A 216 -12.84 6.95 -7.52
C GLY A 216 -11.40 7.32 -7.86
N ASP A 217 -11.14 8.50 -8.45
CA ASP A 217 -9.77 9.01 -8.59
C ASP A 217 -9.20 9.37 -7.21
N ILE A 218 -7.93 9.06 -7.03
CA ILE A 218 -7.15 9.43 -5.84
C ILE A 218 -6.39 10.71 -6.15
N ILE A 219 -6.62 11.75 -5.35
CA ILE A 219 -5.97 13.05 -5.52
C ILE A 219 -4.91 13.22 -4.43
N ALA A 220 -3.66 13.44 -4.85
CA ALA A 220 -2.57 13.81 -3.96
C ALA A 220 -2.32 15.32 -4.01
N SER A 221 -2.25 15.96 -2.85
CA SER A 221 -1.78 17.33 -2.72
C SER A 221 -0.31 17.32 -2.31
N VAL A 222 0.55 18.00 -3.06
CA VAL A 222 2.01 18.03 -2.89
C VAL A 222 2.54 19.46 -2.84
#